data_0f79cd1f1c46a509cddbdaf1764673a5
#
_entry.id   0f79cd1f1c46a509cddbdaf1764673a5
#
_cell.length_a   1.000
_cell.length_b   1.000
_cell.length_c   1.000
_cell.angle_alpha   90.00
_cell.angle_beta   90.00
_cell.angle_gamma   90.00
#
_symmetry.space_group_name_H-M   'P 1'
#
loop_
_entity.id
_entity.type
_entity.pdbx_description
1 polymer ?
#
loop_
_entity_poly.entity_id
_entity_poly.type
_entity_poly.pdbx_seq_one_letter_code
_entity_poly.pdbx_strand_id
1 'polypeptide(L)'
;MNILFIGIITQDVINQTKSESLVGSFVDTAAAAAEVGKICNAHNSIDIDFTVLLTHIGFEEDRHLARQLDPAWGVDLIIGGHSHTLPEHAVEENGVVIAQAGTGTDQIGRFDIIVDTDNNCIDSYTWRTVPIC
;
A
#
# COMPACT_ATOMS: atom_id res chain seq x y z
N MET A 1 -7.74 16.24 -8.68
CA MET A 1 -6.80 15.31 -8.06
C MET A 1 -7.09 13.90 -8.55
N ASN A 2 -6.10 13.23 -9.10
CA ASN A 2 -6.17 11.85 -9.57
C ASN A 2 -5.41 10.96 -8.62
N ILE A 3 -6.02 9.86 -8.16
CA ILE A 3 -5.41 8.92 -7.22
C ILE A 3 -5.33 7.55 -7.89
N LEU A 4 -4.14 6.94 -7.87
CA LEU A 4 -3.93 5.56 -8.31
C LEU A 4 -3.95 4.62 -7.11
N PHE A 5 -4.81 3.61 -7.17
CA PHE A 5 -4.83 2.51 -6.19
C PHE A 5 -4.33 1.22 -6.82
N ILE A 6 -3.40 0.54 -6.16
CA ILE A 6 -2.85 -0.77 -6.57
C ILE A 6 -3.04 -1.76 -5.43
N GLY A 7 -3.64 -2.92 -5.70
CA GLY A 7 -3.86 -3.99 -4.72
C GLY A 7 -2.79 -5.09 -4.79
N ILE A 8 -2.29 -5.56 -3.64
CA ILE A 8 -1.32 -6.65 -3.51
C ILE A 8 -1.77 -7.62 -2.42
N ILE A 9 -1.81 -8.91 -2.72
CA ILE A 9 -2.15 -9.96 -1.76
C ILE A 9 -1.03 -10.98 -1.60
N THR A 10 -1.01 -11.69 -0.45
CA THR A 10 0.01 -12.70 -0.19
C THR A 10 -0.17 -13.95 -1.06
N GLN A 11 0.93 -14.65 -1.30
CA GLN A 11 0.92 -15.96 -1.93
C GLN A 11 0.18 -17.02 -1.08
N ASP A 12 0.13 -16.85 0.23
CA ASP A 12 -0.60 -17.74 1.14
C ASP A 12 -2.11 -17.75 0.87
N VAL A 13 -2.69 -16.63 0.48
CA VAL A 13 -4.10 -16.57 0.06
C VAL A 13 -4.34 -17.46 -1.16
N ILE A 14 -3.39 -17.50 -2.09
CA ILE A 14 -3.46 -18.36 -3.29
C ILE A 14 -3.42 -19.82 -2.88
N ASN A 15 -2.52 -20.20 -1.98
CA ASN A 15 -2.35 -21.57 -1.50
C ASN A 15 -3.58 -22.08 -0.72
N GLN A 16 -4.32 -21.17 -0.07
CA GLN A 16 -5.54 -21.48 0.69
C GLN A 16 -6.81 -21.42 -0.15
N THR A 17 -6.76 -20.85 -1.34
CA THR A 17 -7.91 -20.74 -2.25
C THR A 17 -8.02 -22.00 -3.10
N LYS A 18 -9.25 -22.53 -3.25
CA LYS A 18 -9.49 -23.66 -4.14
C LYS A 18 -9.09 -23.31 -5.57
N SER A 19 -8.31 -24.17 -6.22
CA SER A 19 -7.78 -23.96 -7.58
C SER A 19 -8.87 -23.62 -8.61
N GLU A 20 -10.07 -24.13 -8.42
CA GLU A 20 -11.25 -23.88 -9.27
C GLU A 20 -11.77 -22.44 -9.16
N SER A 21 -11.39 -21.72 -8.09
CA SER A 21 -11.82 -20.34 -7.80
C SER A 21 -10.73 -19.31 -8.12
N LEU A 22 -9.54 -19.74 -8.54
CA LEU A 22 -8.45 -18.84 -8.89
C LEU A 22 -8.67 -18.28 -10.30
N VAL A 23 -8.77 -16.97 -10.40
CA VAL A 23 -8.91 -16.24 -11.65
C VAL A 23 -7.76 -15.26 -11.79
N GLY A 24 -6.94 -15.44 -12.82
CA GLY A 24 -5.85 -14.53 -13.15
C GLY A 24 -4.45 -15.12 -12.97
N SER A 25 -3.45 -14.31 -13.25
CA SER A 25 -2.02 -14.62 -13.04
C SER A 25 -1.56 -14.00 -11.74
N PHE A 26 -0.75 -14.72 -10.99
CA PHE A 26 -0.21 -14.27 -9.72
C PHE A 26 1.31 -14.16 -9.82
N VAL A 27 1.87 -13.13 -9.21
CA VAL A 27 3.32 -12.96 -9.04
C VAL A 27 3.67 -13.15 -7.57
N ASP A 28 4.88 -13.62 -7.30
CA ASP A 28 5.36 -13.69 -5.93
C ASP A 28 5.63 -12.28 -5.35
N THR A 29 5.78 -12.19 -4.04
CA THR A 29 6.01 -10.90 -3.35
C THR A 29 7.33 -10.27 -3.80
N ALA A 30 8.33 -11.08 -4.17
CA ALA A 30 9.62 -10.57 -4.64
C ALA A 30 9.49 -9.85 -6.00
N ALA A 31 8.55 -10.28 -6.84
CA ALA A 31 8.27 -9.63 -8.13
C ALA A 31 7.27 -8.47 -8.02
N ALA A 32 6.60 -8.32 -6.86
CA ALA A 32 5.53 -7.33 -6.68
C ALA A 32 6.01 -5.89 -6.95
N ALA A 33 7.21 -5.51 -6.50
CA ALA A 33 7.76 -4.18 -6.76
C ALA A 33 7.88 -3.88 -8.26
N ALA A 34 8.35 -4.86 -9.05
CA ALA A 34 8.48 -4.71 -10.50
C ALA A 34 7.10 -4.56 -11.17
N GLU A 35 6.08 -5.27 -10.71
CA GLU A 35 4.72 -5.14 -11.23
C GLU A 35 4.10 -3.77 -10.86
N VAL A 36 4.33 -3.28 -9.65
CA VAL A 36 3.96 -1.90 -9.26
C VAL A 36 4.58 -0.89 -10.23
N GLY A 37 5.88 -1.01 -10.51
CA GLY A 37 6.57 -0.14 -11.46
C GLY A 37 5.98 -0.18 -12.85
N LYS A 38 5.59 -1.35 -13.37
CA LYS A 38 4.91 -1.47 -14.67
C LYS A 38 3.56 -0.74 -14.68
N ILE A 39 2.78 -0.85 -13.60
CA ILE A 39 1.48 -0.18 -13.47
C ILE A 39 1.68 1.33 -13.42
N CYS A 40 2.59 1.84 -12.57
CA CYS A 40 2.89 3.26 -12.48
C CYS A 40 3.35 3.81 -13.85
N ASN A 41 4.26 3.11 -14.53
CA ASN A 41 4.73 3.52 -15.86
C ASN A 41 3.62 3.50 -16.93
N ALA A 42 2.67 2.57 -16.85
CA ALA A 42 1.53 2.53 -17.78
C ALA A 42 0.61 3.75 -17.62
N HIS A 43 0.63 4.41 -16.45
CA HIS A 43 -0.18 5.59 -16.16
C HIS A 43 0.58 6.91 -16.25
N ASN A 44 1.85 6.91 -16.69
CA ASN A 44 2.68 8.11 -16.83
C ASN A 44 2.10 9.20 -17.75
N SER A 45 1.16 8.87 -18.65
CA SER A 45 0.45 9.84 -19.47
C SER A 45 -0.72 10.52 -18.75
N ILE A 46 -1.07 10.04 -17.57
CA ILE A 46 -2.08 10.61 -16.68
C ILE A 46 -1.31 11.31 -15.55
N ASP A 47 -1.71 12.53 -15.25
CA ASP A 47 -1.17 13.24 -14.09
C ASP A 47 -1.76 12.64 -12.82
N ILE A 48 -1.02 11.72 -12.19
CA ILE A 48 -1.39 11.08 -10.93
C ILE A 48 -0.80 11.88 -9.79
N ASP A 49 -1.66 12.49 -9.00
CA ASP A 49 -1.27 13.32 -7.86
C ASP A 49 -0.87 12.50 -6.61
N PHE A 50 -1.39 11.26 -6.50
CA PHE A 50 -1.21 10.44 -5.30
C PHE A 50 -1.35 8.95 -5.60
N THR A 51 -0.40 8.11 -5.17
CA THR A 51 -0.43 6.66 -5.39
C THR A 51 -0.46 5.88 -4.08
N VAL A 52 -1.45 5.00 -3.95
CA VAL A 52 -1.69 4.16 -2.76
C VAL A 52 -1.59 2.69 -3.10
N LEU A 53 -0.78 1.94 -2.35
CA LEU A 53 -0.81 0.48 -2.36
C LEU A 53 -1.74 -0.01 -1.22
N LEU A 54 -2.70 -0.85 -1.58
CA LEU A 54 -3.51 -1.62 -0.63
C LEU A 54 -2.96 -3.03 -0.57
N THR A 55 -2.35 -3.39 0.55
CA THR A 55 -1.63 -4.65 0.66
C THR A 55 -2.24 -5.58 1.70
N HIS A 56 -2.13 -6.89 1.47
CA HIS A 56 -2.41 -7.91 2.48
C HIS A 56 -1.25 -8.90 2.55
N ILE A 57 -0.04 -8.41 2.85
CA ILE A 57 1.21 -9.19 2.84
C ILE A 57 1.92 -9.23 4.20
N GLY A 58 1.51 -8.39 5.14
CA GLY A 58 2.11 -8.24 6.45
C GLY A 58 3.02 -7.01 6.54
N PHE A 59 3.11 -6.45 7.76
CA PHE A 59 3.76 -5.16 8.00
C PHE A 59 5.25 -5.14 7.65
N GLU A 60 5.99 -6.19 7.98
CA GLU A 60 7.42 -6.28 7.63
C GLU A 60 7.64 -6.48 6.12
N GLU A 61 6.73 -7.21 5.45
CA GLU A 61 6.77 -7.34 4.00
C GLU A 61 6.38 -6.03 3.29
N ASP A 62 5.48 -5.22 3.86
CA ASP A 62 5.17 -3.87 3.37
C ASP A 62 6.42 -2.97 3.42
N ARG A 63 7.17 -3.02 4.52
CA ARG A 63 8.44 -2.30 4.67
C ARG A 63 9.50 -2.80 3.68
N HIS A 64 9.58 -4.12 3.48
CA HIS A 64 10.49 -4.73 2.52
C HIS A 64 10.14 -4.32 1.09
N LEU A 65 8.86 -4.33 0.74
CA LEU A 65 8.36 -3.85 -0.54
C LEU A 65 8.73 -2.37 -0.76
N ALA A 66 8.45 -1.51 0.21
CA ALA A 66 8.73 -0.08 0.12
C ALA A 66 10.21 0.21 -0.19
N ARG A 67 11.14 -0.55 0.40
CA ARG A 67 12.60 -0.41 0.12
C ARG A 67 12.97 -0.79 -1.31
N GLN A 68 12.16 -1.59 -1.99
CA GLN A 68 12.40 -2.05 -3.37
C GLN A 68 11.74 -1.16 -4.43
N LEU A 69 10.84 -0.27 -4.02
CA LEU A 69 10.18 0.66 -4.94
C LEU A 69 11.17 1.72 -5.42
N ASP A 70 11.18 1.97 -6.72
CA ASP A 70 11.90 3.13 -7.27
C ASP A 70 11.14 4.40 -6.89
N PRO A 71 11.79 5.37 -6.23
CA PRO A 71 11.14 6.65 -5.91
C PRO A 71 10.53 7.38 -7.12
N ALA A 72 11.08 7.15 -8.31
CA ALA A 72 10.55 7.73 -9.55
C ALA A 72 9.15 7.22 -9.93
N TRP A 73 8.68 6.12 -9.32
CA TRP A 73 7.32 5.62 -9.56
C TRP A 73 6.25 6.38 -8.78
N GLY A 74 6.65 7.24 -7.82
CA GLY A 74 5.73 8.12 -7.09
C GLY A 74 4.73 7.37 -6.22
N VAL A 75 5.14 6.26 -5.57
CA VAL A 75 4.30 5.59 -4.57
C VAL A 75 4.42 6.34 -3.25
N ASP A 76 3.29 6.80 -2.69
CA ASP A 76 3.25 7.66 -1.51
C ASP A 76 2.88 6.90 -0.23
N LEU A 77 1.93 5.96 -0.33
CA LEU A 77 1.30 5.33 0.84
C LEU A 77 1.09 3.84 0.64
N ILE A 78 1.38 3.06 1.68
CA ILE A 78 0.98 1.66 1.82
C ILE A 78 0.00 1.51 2.98
N ILE A 79 -1.18 0.99 2.70
CA ILE A 79 -2.16 0.58 3.72
C ILE A 79 -2.16 -0.94 3.76
N GLY A 80 -1.58 -1.50 4.83
CA GLY A 80 -1.30 -2.92 4.97
C GLY A 80 -2.34 -3.70 5.78
N GLY A 81 -2.23 -5.03 5.69
CA GLY A 81 -3.01 -6.00 6.45
C GLY A 81 -2.22 -7.29 6.71
N HIS A 82 -2.90 -8.37 7.05
CA HIS A 82 -2.42 -9.73 7.30
C HIS A 82 -1.77 -9.95 8.68
N SER A 83 -0.74 -9.21 9.05
CA SER A 83 -0.01 -9.43 10.32
C SER A 83 -0.70 -8.87 11.57
N HIS A 84 -1.84 -8.20 11.38
CA HIS A 84 -2.61 -7.57 12.47
C HIS A 84 -1.79 -6.57 13.31
N THR A 85 -0.77 -5.98 12.71
CA THR A 85 0.10 -5.01 13.37
C THR A 85 -0.66 -3.70 13.62
N LEU A 86 -0.44 -3.11 14.79
CA LEU A 86 -0.98 -1.81 15.15
C LEU A 86 0.19 -0.90 15.55
N PRO A 87 0.84 -0.24 14.60
CA PRO A 87 1.90 0.70 14.92
C PRO A 87 1.33 1.94 15.61
N GLU A 88 2.02 2.43 16.63
CA GLU A 88 1.65 3.67 17.32
C GLU A 88 1.69 4.88 16.36
N HIS A 89 2.64 4.87 15.45
CA HIS A 89 2.82 5.88 14.41
C HIS A 89 2.95 5.19 13.05
N ALA A 90 2.57 5.88 11.98
CA ALA A 90 2.90 5.42 10.64
C ALA A 90 4.43 5.38 10.48
N VAL A 91 4.93 4.37 9.77
CA VAL A 91 6.36 4.20 9.50
C VAL A 91 6.68 4.73 8.12
N GLU A 92 7.84 5.35 7.96
CA GLU A 92 8.30 5.83 6.67
C GLU A 92 9.54 5.03 6.23
N GLU A 93 9.47 4.46 5.03
CA GLU A 93 10.54 3.68 4.41
C GLU A 93 10.71 4.13 2.96
N ASN A 94 11.91 4.56 2.59
CA ASN A 94 12.22 4.99 1.21
C ASN A 94 11.26 6.07 0.67
N GLY A 95 10.79 6.98 1.54
CA GLY A 95 9.82 8.03 1.21
C GLY A 95 8.36 7.56 1.12
N VAL A 96 8.08 6.29 1.39
CA VAL A 96 6.72 5.73 1.39
C VAL A 96 6.21 5.64 2.83
N VAL A 97 5.03 6.19 3.09
CA VAL A 97 4.34 6.10 4.39
C VAL A 97 3.63 4.76 4.50
N ILE A 98 3.78 4.05 5.62
CA ILE A 98 3.22 2.71 5.83
C ILE A 98 2.41 2.69 7.12
N ALA A 99 1.17 2.21 7.05
CA ALA A 99 0.34 1.99 8.22
C ALA A 99 -0.52 0.73 8.12
N GLN A 100 -0.91 0.22 9.30
CA GLN A 100 -1.83 -0.90 9.46
C GLN A 100 -2.69 -0.65 10.69
N ALA A 101 -3.95 -1.05 10.68
CA ALA A 101 -4.93 -0.71 11.73
C ALA A 101 -5.23 -1.86 12.70
N GLY A 102 -4.32 -2.83 12.83
CA GLY A 102 -4.52 -3.97 13.74
C GLY A 102 -5.46 -5.02 13.15
N THR A 103 -6.35 -5.56 13.97
CA THR A 103 -7.28 -6.63 13.60
C THR A 103 -8.69 -6.36 14.09
N GLY A 104 -9.65 -7.11 13.51
CA GLY A 104 -11.06 -7.04 13.91
C GLY A 104 -11.75 -5.76 13.48
N THR A 105 -12.78 -5.41 14.23
CA THR A 105 -13.59 -4.21 14.00
C THR A 105 -13.53 -3.25 15.19
N ASP A 106 -12.46 -3.30 15.97
CA ASP A 106 -12.33 -2.51 17.19
C ASP A 106 -11.97 -1.05 16.91
N GLN A 107 -11.36 -0.81 15.74
CA GLN A 107 -10.88 0.50 15.36
C GLN A 107 -10.78 0.69 13.84
N ILE A 108 -10.78 1.94 13.44
CA ILE A 108 -10.53 2.38 12.05
C ILE A 108 -9.21 3.14 12.02
N GLY A 109 -8.35 2.83 11.08
CA GLY A 109 -7.19 3.66 10.75
C GLY A 109 -7.63 4.90 9.98
N ARG A 110 -7.19 6.08 10.40
CA ARG A 110 -7.49 7.35 9.74
C ARG A 110 -6.21 8.10 9.40
N PHE A 111 -6.05 8.40 8.13
CA PHE A 111 -5.12 9.39 7.63
C PHE A 111 -5.85 10.70 7.30
N ASP A 112 -5.30 11.82 7.74
CA ASP A 112 -5.60 13.14 7.21
C ASP A 112 -4.34 13.58 6.44
N ILE A 113 -4.42 13.74 5.13
CA ILE A 113 -3.28 13.93 4.23
C ILE A 113 -3.46 15.24 3.45
N ILE A 114 -2.38 16.02 3.35
CA ILE A 114 -2.26 17.13 2.41
C ILE A 114 -1.33 16.68 1.29
N VAL A 115 -1.83 16.77 0.06
CA VAL A 115 -1.09 16.38 -1.16
C VAL A 115 -0.61 17.65 -1.86
N ASP A 116 0.68 17.70 -2.17
CA ASP A 116 1.25 18.67 -3.10
C ASP A 116 1.03 18.18 -4.53
N THR A 117 0.04 18.77 -5.21
CA THR A 117 -0.32 18.40 -6.59
C THR A 117 0.62 18.97 -7.64
N ASP A 118 1.52 19.87 -7.29
CA ASP A 118 2.54 20.38 -8.20
C ASP A 118 3.74 19.44 -8.29
N ASN A 119 4.02 18.75 -7.16
CA ASN A 119 5.13 17.79 -7.05
C ASN A 119 4.64 16.32 -6.96
N ASN A 120 3.33 16.09 -6.93
CA ASN A 120 2.70 14.77 -6.86
C ASN A 120 3.23 13.93 -5.68
N CYS A 121 3.17 14.47 -4.47
CA CYS A 121 3.66 13.80 -3.26
C CYS A 121 2.89 14.24 -2.02
N ILE A 122 3.11 13.55 -0.90
CA ILE A 122 2.60 13.97 0.41
C ILE A 122 3.39 15.21 0.88
N ASP A 123 2.68 16.32 1.14
CA ASP A 123 3.23 17.48 1.83
C ASP A 123 3.27 17.24 3.35
N SER A 124 2.15 16.79 3.89
CA SER A 124 2.04 16.47 5.31
C SER A 124 0.92 15.47 5.58
N TYR A 125 1.02 14.74 6.69
CA TYR A 125 -0.02 13.82 7.11
C TYR A 125 -0.11 13.69 8.62
N THR A 126 -1.28 13.24 9.10
CA THR A 126 -1.46 12.68 10.44
C THR A 126 -2.07 11.30 10.36
N TRP A 127 -1.59 10.38 11.19
CA TRP A 127 -2.14 9.05 11.35
C TRP A 127 -2.67 8.85 12.75
N ARG A 128 -3.84 8.23 12.87
CA ARG A 128 -4.39 7.80 14.15
C ARG A 128 -5.38 6.66 13.96
N THR A 129 -5.59 5.88 15.01
CA THR A 129 -6.71 4.96 15.08
C THR A 129 -7.89 5.60 15.81
N VAL A 130 -9.10 5.28 15.36
CA VAL A 130 -10.36 5.74 15.94
C VAL A 130 -11.14 4.51 16.40
N PRO A 131 -11.42 4.36 17.70
CA PRO A 131 -12.23 3.25 18.19
C PRO A 131 -13.62 3.26 17.56
N ILE A 132 -14.15 2.06 17.27
CA ILE A 132 -15.55 1.87 16.86
C ILE A 132 -16.34 1.61 18.15
N CYS A 133 -17.33 2.42 18.38
CA CYS A 133 -18.23 2.29 19.55
C CYS A 133 -19.28 1.21 19.32
#